data_bcdf7d9f13f84f9421644a2578f5dbd8
#
_entry.id   bcdf7d9f13f84f9421644a2578f5dbd8
#
_cell.length_a   1.000
_cell.length_b   1.000
_cell.length_c   1.000
_cell.angle_alpha   90.00
_cell.angle_beta   90.00
_cell.angle_gamma   90.00
#
_symmetry.space_group_name_H-M   'P 1'
#
loop_
_entity.id
_entity.type
_entity.pdbx_description
1 polymer ?
#
loop_
_entity_poly.entity_id
_entity_poly.type
_entity_poly.pdbx_seq_one_letter_code
_entity_poly.pdbx_strand_id
1 'polypeptide(L)'
;MKIYFYITISILFQFASANAQQLGQVTFSGGANLSYFTFRTDQGLLIRISIDGKVLEWGTEVKSLRGNDYYAPNLQPFMGRIEYFGIESDSAFRGKVKSIGTCLLTYYYSYDTDTKPGKIKTIGSVSFDYYTNFDDKDRKGKIRFAGNLILEYYSSFDEEILRGKLKLIGSTPITYYSIFDDKLIRGKIKSIGSVTYRWYTSYDQSDYRGGLKSGSYRQDIGSVTYILQ
;
A
#
# COMPACT_ATOMS: atom_id res chain seq x y z
N MET A 1 -28.46 -8.04 62.40
CA MET A 1 -27.77 -7.05 61.52
C MET A 1 -27.03 -7.84 60.44
N LYS A 2 -27.60 -7.95 59.22
CA LYS A 2 -27.01 -8.72 58.10
C LYS A 2 -26.23 -7.75 57.21
N ILE A 3 -24.91 -7.94 57.15
CA ILE A 3 -24.00 -7.17 56.30
C ILE A 3 -23.97 -7.87 54.93
N TYR A 4 -24.49 -7.21 53.89
CA TYR A 4 -24.39 -7.68 52.51
C TYR A 4 -23.05 -7.19 51.92
N PHE A 5 -22.17 -8.14 51.61
CA PHE A 5 -20.90 -7.91 50.94
C PHE A 5 -21.18 -7.85 49.43
N TYR A 6 -21.17 -6.67 48.85
CA TYR A 6 -21.25 -6.50 47.40
C TYR A 6 -19.84 -6.68 46.81
N ILE A 7 -19.58 -7.84 46.23
CA ILE A 7 -18.40 -8.08 45.41
C ILE A 7 -18.67 -7.45 44.04
N THR A 8 -18.12 -6.28 43.81
CA THR A 8 -18.10 -5.63 42.48
C THR A 8 -16.98 -6.29 41.67
N ILE A 9 -17.33 -7.24 40.81
CA ILE A 9 -16.39 -7.81 39.84
C ILE A 9 -16.21 -6.74 38.74
N SER A 10 -15.14 -5.95 38.84
CA SER A 10 -14.64 -5.12 37.75
C SER A 10 -14.05 -6.02 36.66
N ILE A 11 -14.83 -6.32 35.64
CA ILE A 11 -14.32 -6.93 34.40
C ILE A 11 -13.52 -5.86 33.70
N LEU A 12 -12.20 -5.85 33.89
CA LEU A 12 -11.26 -5.12 33.06
C LEU A 12 -11.29 -5.78 31.68
N PHE A 13 -12.07 -5.22 30.76
CA PHE A 13 -11.89 -5.45 29.35
C PHE A 13 -10.53 -4.85 28.95
N GLN A 14 -9.48 -5.64 29.01
CA GLN A 14 -8.25 -5.34 28.29
C GLN A 14 -8.59 -5.41 26.80
N PHE A 15 -8.82 -4.27 26.18
CA PHE A 15 -8.73 -4.15 24.73
C PHE A 15 -7.27 -4.43 24.38
N ALA A 16 -6.94 -5.70 24.17
CA ALA A 16 -5.75 -6.05 23.43
C ALA A 16 -5.91 -5.37 22.07
N SER A 17 -5.14 -4.32 21.83
CA SER A 17 -4.99 -3.76 20.49
C SER A 17 -4.41 -4.87 19.64
N ALA A 18 -5.26 -5.68 19.05
CA ALA A 18 -4.86 -6.61 18.03
C ALA A 18 -4.21 -5.75 16.95
N ASN A 19 -2.90 -5.88 16.77
CA ASN A 19 -2.19 -5.30 15.64
C ASN A 19 -2.73 -5.99 14.39
N ALA A 20 -3.92 -5.56 13.95
CA ALA A 20 -4.54 -6.06 12.75
C ALA A 20 -3.59 -5.78 11.59
N GLN A 21 -3.39 -6.77 10.76
CA GLN A 21 -2.68 -6.60 9.51
C GLN A 21 -3.33 -5.46 8.74
N GLN A 22 -2.53 -4.52 8.27
CA GLN A 22 -3.03 -3.32 7.61
C GLN A 22 -2.05 -2.80 6.57
N LEU A 23 -2.56 -1.96 5.67
CA LEU A 23 -1.72 -1.17 4.78
C LEU A 23 -0.81 -0.27 5.63
N GLY A 24 0.49 -0.54 5.58
CA GLY A 24 1.48 0.20 6.37
C GLY A 24 2.17 1.30 5.57
N GLN A 25 2.50 1.04 4.29
CA GLN A 25 3.24 2.01 3.48
C GLN A 25 2.74 2.04 2.04
N VAL A 26 2.86 3.21 1.41
CA VAL A 26 2.60 3.45 -0.01
C VAL A 26 3.81 4.15 -0.60
N THR A 27 4.44 3.52 -1.58
CA THR A 27 5.69 4.02 -2.15
C THR A 27 5.49 4.49 -3.57
N PHE A 28 5.99 5.69 -3.86
CA PHE A 28 5.95 6.32 -5.18
C PHE A 28 7.38 6.50 -5.74
N SER A 29 7.56 6.22 -7.02
CA SER A 29 8.81 6.50 -7.74
C SER A 29 8.77 7.86 -8.41
N GLY A 30 9.91 8.57 -8.38
CA GLY A 30 10.05 9.90 -8.97
C GLY A 30 9.07 10.94 -8.42
N GLY A 31 8.44 10.66 -7.26
CA GLY A 31 7.38 11.48 -6.70
C GLY A 31 6.11 11.56 -7.56
N ALA A 32 5.87 10.58 -8.45
CA ALA A 32 4.80 10.65 -9.44
C ALA A 32 3.97 9.36 -9.56
N ASN A 33 4.63 8.21 -9.64
CA ASN A 33 3.98 6.95 -9.96
C ASN A 33 4.01 6.00 -8.76
N LEU A 34 2.89 5.32 -8.51
CA LEU A 34 2.82 4.29 -7.49
C LEU A 34 3.76 3.13 -7.85
N SER A 35 4.68 2.78 -6.96
CA SER A 35 5.58 1.64 -7.10
C SER A 35 4.96 0.39 -6.51
N TYR A 36 4.56 0.45 -5.24
CA TYR A 36 3.96 -0.68 -4.54
C TYR A 36 3.24 -0.24 -3.27
N PHE A 37 2.39 -1.12 -2.78
CA PHE A 37 1.80 -1.10 -1.45
C PHE A 37 2.57 -2.03 -0.53
N THR A 38 2.76 -1.65 0.72
CA THR A 38 3.38 -2.51 1.74
C THR A 38 2.39 -2.80 2.85
N PHE A 39 2.12 -4.07 3.07
CA PHE A 39 1.29 -4.55 4.17
C PHE A 39 2.16 -5.04 5.31
N ARG A 40 1.82 -4.60 6.53
CA ARG A 40 2.48 -5.06 7.74
C ARG A 40 1.66 -6.20 8.34
N THR A 41 2.32 -7.31 8.62
CA THR A 41 1.71 -8.44 9.33
C THR A 41 1.76 -8.23 10.84
N ASP A 42 1.01 -9.04 11.59
CA ASP A 42 1.03 -9.10 13.06
C ASP A 42 2.43 -9.43 13.63
N GLN A 43 3.25 -10.13 12.85
CA GLN A 43 4.63 -10.45 13.20
C GLN A 43 5.65 -9.35 12.82
N GLY A 44 5.17 -8.21 12.34
CA GLY A 44 6.03 -7.11 11.91
C GLY A 44 6.72 -7.31 10.54
N LEU A 45 6.37 -8.39 9.82
CA LEU A 45 6.82 -8.57 8.45
C LEU A 45 6.17 -7.57 7.52
N LEU A 46 6.91 -7.12 6.54
CA LEU A 46 6.44 -6.29 5.45
C LEU A 46 6.30 -7.14 4.19
N ILE A 47 5.13 -7.07 3.56
CA ILE A 47 4.85 -7.73 2.28
C ILE A 47 4.52 -6.63 1.27
N ARG A 48 5.32 -6.53 0.20
CA ARG A 48 5.14 -5.57 -0.87
C ARG A 48 4.34 -6.19 -2.00
N ILE A 49 3.32 -5.49 -2.44
CA ILE A 49 2.50 -5.91 -3.57
C ILE A 49 2.38 -4.79 -4.60
N SER A 50 2.28 -5.18 -5.86
CA SER A 50 2.05 -4.25 -6.97
C SER A 50 0.60 -3.74 -6.98
N ILE A 51 0.35 -2.72 -7.78
CA ILE A 51 -0.97 -2.12 -8.00
C ILE A 51 -2.02 -3.13 -8.48
N ASP A 52 -1.59 -4.19 -9.18
CA ASP A 52 -2.43 -5.27 -9.71
C ASP A 52 -2.45 -6.52 -8.81
N GLY A 53 -1.90 -6.44 -7.58
CA GLY A 53 -2.00 -7.50 -6.59
C GLY A 53 -1.01 -8.65 -6.76
N LYS A 54 0.16 -8.43 -7.37
CA LYS A 54 1.26 -9.39 -7.36
C LYS A 54 2.13 -9.19 -6.13
N VAL A 55 2.50 -10.26 -5.46
CA VAL A 55 3.52 -10.21 -4.40
C VAL A 55 4.87 -9.99 -5.05
N LEU A 56 5.55 -8.92 -4.65
CA LEU A 56 6.85 -8.51 -5.20
C LEU A 56 8.00 -9.00 -4.32
N GLU A 57 7.93 -8.70 -3.03
CA GLU A 57 8.94 -9.10 -2.06
C GLU A 57 8.37 -9.09 -0.63
N TRP A 58 9.09 -9.69 0.30
CA TRP A 58 8.75 -9.70 1.72
C TRP A 58 10.01 -9.77 2.58
N GLY A 59 9.89 -9.28 3.80
CA GLY A 59 11.01 -9.28 4.74
C GLY A 59 10.74 -8.42 5.96
N THR A 60 11.80 -8.16 6.71
CA THR A 60 11.79 -7.25 7.86
C THR A 60 12.44 -5.92 7.51
N GLU A 61 11.90 -4.82 8.02
CA GLU A 61 12.46 -3.48 7.80
C GLU A 61 13.78 -3.34 8.56
N VAL A 62 14.82 -2.96 7.85
CA VAL A 62 16.08 -2.54 8.47
C VAL A 62 16.00 -1.08 8.82
N LYS A 63 15.97 -0.74 10.10
CA LYS A 63 16.13 0.64 10.52
C LYS A 63 17.55 1.06 10.24
N SER A 64 17.75 1.94 9.27
CA SER A 64 19.06 2.54 9.02
C SER A 64 19.44 3.43 10.21
N LEU A 65 20.56 3.13 10.86
CA LEU A 65 21.12 3.95 11.92
C LEU A 65 21.66 5.31 11.41
N ARG A 66 21.68 5.54 10.10
CA ARG A 66 22.30 6.70 9.45
C ARG A 66 21.32 7.76 8.97
N GLY A 67 20.13 7.88 9.52
CA GLY A 67 19.23 9.02 9.25
C GLY A 67 18.86 9.27 7.78
N ASN A 68 19.18 8.39 6.85
CA ASN A 68 18.79 8.48 5.45
C ASN A 68 17.38 7.89 5.26
N ASP A 69 16.40 8.54 5.86
CA ASP A 69 14.98 8.20 5.73
C ASP A 69 14.38 8.58 4.36
N TYR A 70 15.24 8.94 3.40
CA TYR A 70 14.83 9.41 2.06
C TYR A 70 14.33 8.28 1.16
N TYR A 71 14.67 7.04 1.43
CA TYR A 71 14.32 5.91 0.56
C TYR A 71 13.43 4.92 1.29
N ALA A 72 12.62 4.19 0.53
CA ALA A 72 11.92 3.05 1.08
C ALA A 72 12.95 2.07 1.65
N PRO A 73 12.74 1.59 2.88
CA PRO A 73 13.71 0.73 3.53
C PRO A 73 13.94 -0.55 2.72
N ASN A 74 15.18 -0.98 2.62
CA ASN A 74 15.49 -2.30 2.11
C ASN A 74 14.92 -3.34 3.06
N LEU A 75 14.32 -4.39 2.52
CA LEU A 75 13.85 -5.51 3.32
C LEU A 75 14.99 -6.51 3.51
N GLN A 76 15.27 -6.88 4.76
CA GLN A 76 16.09 -8.06 5.03
C GLN A 76 15.23 -9.31 4.75
N PRO A 77 15.81 -10.33 4.08
CA PRO A 77 15.13 -11.59 3.87
C PRO A 77 14.61 -12.18 5.18
N PHE A 78 13.39 -12.68 5.15
CA PHE A 78 12.83 -13.39 6.29
C PHE A 78 13.52 -14.75 6.43
N MET A 79 14.11 -15.02 7.58
CA MET A 79 14.85 -16.24 7.86
C MET A 79 13.98 -17.39 8.42
N GLY A 80 12.67 -17.17 8.54
CA GLY A 80 11.71 -18.18 9.01
C GLY A 80 11.18 -19.07 7.89
N ARG A 81 10.20 -19.91 8.24
CA ARG A 81 9.57 -20.85 7.28
C ARG A 81 8.79 -20.11 6.22
N ILE A 82 9.01 -20.46 4.96
CA ILE A 82 8.24 -20.01 3.81
C ILE A 82 7.70 -21.25 3.11
N GLU A 83 6.40 -21.24 2.80
CA GLU A 83 5.77 -22.30 2.03
C GLU A 83 5.27 -21.76 0.70
N TYR A 84 5.27 -22.63 -0.30
CA TYR A 84 4.78 -22.33 -1.64
C TYR A 84 3.66 -23.32 -2.04
N PHE A 85 2.79 -22.89 -2.91
CA PHE A 85 1.79 -23.77 -3.50
C PHE A 85 2.46 -24.78 -4.45
N GLY A 86 2.20 -26.08 -4.22
CA GLY A 86 2.75 -27.17 -4.99
C GLY A 86 2.11 -27.36 -6.37
N ILE A 87 2.54 -28.41 -7.06
CA ILE A 87 2.07 -28.76 -8.42
C ILE A 87 0.61 -29.19 -8.45
N GLU A 88 0.09 -29.69 -7.33
CA GLU A 88 -1.30 -30.08 -7.11
C GLU A 88 -2.25 -28.88 -7.00
N SER A 89 -1.71 -27.70 -6.81
CA SER A 89 -2.48 -26.47 -6.64
C SER A 89 -3.03 -25.97 -7.98
N ASP A 90 -4.02 -25.08 -7.90
CA ASP A 90 -4.58 -24.39 -9.06
C ASP A 90 -3.50 -23.68 -9.89
N SER A 91 -3.63 -23.73 -11.20
CA SER A 91 -2.64 -23.19 -12.16
C SER A 91 -2.40 -21.69 -12.00
N ALA A 92 -3.40 -20.94 -11.52
CA ALA A 92 -3.29 -19.49 -11.35
C ALA A 92 -2.33 -19.06 -10.23
N PHE A 93 -2.09 -19.94 -9.24
CA PHE A 93 -1.21 -19.60 -8.11
C PHE A 93 -0.17 -20.68 -7.77
N ARG A 94 -0.02 -21.71 -8.61
CA ARG A 94 1.04 -22.71 -8.49
C ARG A 94 2.42 -22.04 -8.45
N GLY A 95 3.26 -22.45 -7.49
CA GLY A 95 4.57 -21.87 -7.27
C GLY A 95 4.59 -20.52 -6.56
N LYS A 96 3.42 -19.91 -6.27
CA LYS A 96 3.35 -18.68 -5.48
C LYS A 96 3.49 -18.97 -4.00
N VAL A 97 3.86 -17.95 -3.24
CA VAL A 97 4.00 -18.03 -1.79
C VAL A 97 2.66 -18.32 -1.14
N LYS A 98 2.62 -19.38 -0.31
CA LYS A 98 1.45 -19.81 0.45
C LYS A 98 1.45 -19.25 1.86
N SER A 99 2.62 -19.27 2.53
CA SER A 99 2.76 -18.68 3.85
C SER A 99 4.16 -18.10 4.07
N ILE A 100 4.24 -17.08 4.91
CA ILE A 100 5.48 -16.46 5.38
C ILE A 100 5.38 -16.43 6.90
N GLY A 101 6.11 -17.33 7.58
CA GLY A 101 5.88 -17.61 9.00
C GLY A 101 4.45 -18.09 9.23
N THR A 102 3.70 -17.38 10.09
CA THR A 102 2.28 -17.66 10.37
C THR A 102 1.33 -16.89 9.45
N CYS A 103 1.83 -15.93 8.64
CA CYS A 103 1.00 -15.17 7.72
C CYS A 103 0.64 -16.00 6.49
N LEU A 104 -0.63 -16.35 6.35
CA LEU A 104 -1.16 -17.09 5.20
C LEU A 104 -1.51 -16.12 4.07
N LEU A 105 -1.13 -16.48 2.84
CA LEU A 105 -1.50 -15.79 1.62
C LEU A 105 -2.43 -16.70 0.80
N THR A 106 -3.54 -16.13 0.32
CA THR A 106 -4.44 -16.82 -0.62
C THR A 106 -4.57 -16.03 -1.90
N TYR A 107 -4.96 -16.72 -2.97
CA TYR A 107 -5.10 -16.14 -4.30
C TYR A 107 -6.45 -16.50 -4.90
N TYR A 108 -6.88 -15.72 -5.87
CA TYR A 108 -8.04 -16.05 -6.69
C TYR A 108 -7.72 -17.23 -7.61
N TYR A 109 -8.67 -18.12 -7.78
CA TYR A 109 -8.53 -19.32 -8.58
C TYR A 109 -8.57 -19.03 -10.10
N SER A 110 -8.12 -19.97 -10.91
CA SER A 110 -8.16 -19.86 -12.37
C SER A 110 -9.57 -19.74 -12.94
N TYR A 111 -10.58 -20.25 -12.24
CA TYR A 111 -12.00 -20.16 -12.60
C TYR A 111 -12.72 -18.93 -12.02
N ASP A 112 -12.05 -18.14 -11.16
CA ASP A 112 -12.60 -16.86 -10.75
C ASP A 112 -12.73 -15.94 -11.97
N THR A 113 -13.81 -15.17 -11.98
CA THR A 113 -14.14 -14.37 -13.16
C THR A 113 -13.32 -13.10 -13.23
N ASP A 114 -13.27 -12.52 -14.45
CA ASP A 114 -12.82 -11.16 -14.70
C ASP A 114 -11.30 -10.97 -14.62
N THR A 115 -10.85 -9.97 -13.88
CA THR A 115 -9.44 -9.58 -13.75
C THR A 115 -8.73 -10.26 -12.58
N LYS A 116 -9.41 -11.17 -11.87
CA LYS A 116 -8.98 -11.71 -10.58
C LYS A 116 -8.03 -12.91 -10.62
N PRO A 117 -8.09 -13.84 -11.59
CA PRO A 117 -7.30 -15.07 -11.56
C PRO A 117 -5.83 -14.84 -11.19
N GLY A 118 -5.36 -15.58 -10.19
CA GLY A 118 -3.98 -15.56 -9.74
C GLY A 118 -3.53 -14.32 -8.95
N LYS A 119 -4.39 -13.34 -8.75
CA LYS A 119 -4.09 -12.19 -7.89
C LYS A 119 -4.25 -12.54 -6.41
N ILE A 120 -3.58 -11.77 -5.56
CA ILE A 120 -3.72 -11.96 -4.11
C ILE A 120 -5.18 -11.77 -3.69
N LYS A 121 -5.72 -12.70 -2.91
CA LYS A 121 -7.07 -12.64 -2.34
C LYS A 121 -7.04 -12.21 -0.89
N THR A 122 -6.08 -12.77 -0.13
CA THR A 122 -5.86 -12.34 1.26
C THR A 122 -4.38 -12.33 1.61
N ILE A 123 -3.98 -11.43 2.49
CA ILE A 123 -2.74 -11.46 3.26
C ILE A 123 -3.18 -11.53 4.72
N GLY A 124 -3.10 -12.73 5.33
CA GLY A 124 -3.66 -12.99 6.64
C GLY A 124 -5.13 -12.58 6.74
N SER A 125 -5.44 -11.58 7.57
CA SER A 125 -6.80 -11.06 7.75
C SER A 125 -7.22 -9.97 6.74
N VAL A 126 -6.28 -9.43 5.96
CA VAL A 126 -6.58 -8.40 4.95
C VAL A 126 -7.09 -9.06 3.68
N SER A 127 -8.31 -8.76 3.27
CA SER A 127 -8.89 -9.18 1.99
C SER A 127 -8.67 -8.14 0.90
N PHE A 128 -8.55 -8.60 -0.34
CA PHE A 128 -8.38 -7.74 -1.52
C PHE A 128 -9.48 -7.96 -2.53
N ASP A 129 -9.90 -6.90 -3.18
CA ASP A 129 -10.75 -6.96 -4.36
C ASP A 129 -10.24 -5.97 -5.43
N TYR A 130 -10.66 -6.18 -6.67
CA TYR A 130 -10.09 -5.53 -7.84
C TYR A 130 -11.17 -4.88 -8.71
N TYR A 131 -10.78 -3.82 -9.41
CA TYR A 131 -11.61 -3.27 -10.49
C TYR A 131 -11.78 -4.30 -11.61
N THR A 132 -13.00 -4.40 -12.11
CA THR A 132 -13.46 -5.44 -13.04
C THR A 132 -13.25 -5.04 -14.50
N ASN A 133 -13.60 -5.91 -15.43
CA ASN A 133 -13.62 -5.62 -16.86
C ASN A 133 -14.68 -4.59 -17.25
N PHE A 134 -15.69 -4.38 -16.39
CA PHE A 134 -16.77 -3.41 -16.61
C PHE A 134 -16.42 -2.02 -16.07
N ASP A 135 -15.36 -1.91 -15.28
CA ASP A 135 -14.87 -0.64 -14.77
C ASP A 135 -14.08 0.12 -15.85
N ASP A 136 -13.72 1.35 -15.54
CA ASP A 136 -12.90 2.20 -16.41
C ASP A 136 -11.57 1.51 -16.78
N LYS A 137 -11.14 1.65 -18.06
CA LYS A 137 -9.96 0.98 -18.61
C LYS A 137 -8.67 1.26 -17.85
N ASP A 138 -8.51 2.49 -17.31
CA ASP A 138 -7.32 2.91 -16.57
C ASP A 138 -7.34 2.46 -15.11
N ARG A 139 -8.50 1.97 -14.62
CA ARG A 139 -8.69 1.35 -13.30
C ARG A 139 -8.68 -0.17 -13.35
N LYS A 140 -9.10 -0.75 -14.46
CA LYS A 140 -9.28 -2.19 -14.66
C LYS A 140 -8.10 -3.00 -14.12
N GLY A 141 -8.39 -4.01 -13.31
CA GLY A 141 -7.42 -4.94 -12.76
C GLY A 141 -6.58 -4.42 -11.61
N LYS A 142 -6.71 -3.16 -11.22
CA LYS A 142 -6.04 -2.59 -10.05
C LYS A 142 -6.79 -2.94 -8.77
N ILE A 143 -6.09 -2.90 -7.64
CA ILE A 143 -6.70 -3.12 -6.32
C ILE A 143 -7.73 -2.02 -6.07
N ARG A 144 -8.96 -2.43 -5.75
CA ARG A 144 -10.07 -1.55 -5.38
C ARG A 144 -10.26 -1.49 -3.87
N PHE A 145 -10.13 -2.62 -3.20
CA PHE A 145 -10.24 -2.75 -1.76
C PHE A 145 -9.03 -3.48 -1.19
N ALA A 146 -8.54 -3.00 -0.05
CA ALA A 146 -7.54 -3.66 0.77
C ALA A 146 -8.01 -3.60 2.24
N GLY A 147 -8.60 -4.68 2.72
CA GLY A 147 -9.34 -4.69 3.98
C GLY A 147 -10.48 -3.69 3.94
N ASN A 148 -10.49 -2.74 4.87
CA ASN A 148 -11.50 -1.68 4.97
C ASN A 148 -11.17 -0.43 4.13
N LEU A 149 -10.01 -0.41 3.46
CA LEU A 149 -9.59 0.76 2.69
C LEU A 149 -10.07 0.65 1.25
N ILE A 150 -10.69 1.73 0.77
CA ILE A 150 -11.03 1.93 -0.64
C ILE A 150 -9.82 2.59 -1.30
N LEU A 151 -9.43 2.08 -2.48
CA LEU A 151 -8.39 2.65 -3.31
C LEU A 151 -9.03 3.12 -4.62
N GLU A 152 -8.93 4.42 -4.90
CA GLU A 152 -9.44 4.98 -6.14
C GLU A 152 -8.29 5.49 -7.01
N TYR A 153 -8.51 5.42 -8.31
CA TYR A 153 -7.55 5.89 -9.32
C TYR A 153 -8.22 6.87 -10.26
N TYR A 154 -7.44 7.77 -10.81
CA TYR A 154 -7.90 8.64 -11.89
C TYR A 154 -8.34 7.80 -13.08
N SER A 155 -9.44 8.19 -13.70
CA SER A 155 -10.12 7.48 -14.79
C SER A 155 -9.64 7.93 -16.16
N SER A 156 -10.13 7.29 -17.21
CA SER A 156 -9.91 7.71 -18.59
C SER A 156 -10.53 9.06 -18.95
N PHE A 157 -11.44 9.57 -18.11
CA PHE A 157 -12.05 10.90 -18.26
C PHE A 157 -11.22 12.03 -17.65
N ASP A 158 -10.25 11.68 -16.80
CA ASP A 158 -9.34 12.64 -16.19
C ASP A 158 -8.22 13.05 -17.21
N GLU A 159 -7.42 14.07 -16.86
CA GLU A 159 -6.26 14.50 -17.66
C GLU A 159 -5.35 13.30 -17.96
N GLU A 160 -4.85 13.20 -19.19
CA GLU A 160 -4.06 12.06 -19.67
C GLU A 160 -2.89 11.71 -18.75
N ILE A 161 -2.17 12.74 -18.25
CA ILE A 161 -1.02 12.56 -17.36
C ILE A 161 -1.40 11.99 -15.98
N LEU A 162 -2.68 12.06 -15.61
CA LEU A 162 -3.19 11.57 -14.33
C LEU A 162 -3.81 10.17 -14.43
N ARG A 163 -4.23 9.74 -15.61
CA ARG A 163 -4.95 8.48 -15.82
C ARG A 163 -4.24 7.31 -15.17
N GLY A 164 -5.02 6.54 -14.43
CA GLY A 164 -4.53 5.38 -13.73
C GLY A 164 -3.64 5.62 -12.53
N LYS A 165 -3.32 6.89 -12.19
CA LYS A 165 -2.62 7.22 -10.94
C LYS A 165 -3.55 7.07 -9.74
N LEU A 166 -2.96 6.81 -8.59
CA LEU A 166 -3.70 6.66 -7.33
C LEU A 166 -4.31 8.01 -6.92
N LYS A 167 -5.62 8.03 -6.67
CA LYS A 167 -6.40 9.25 -6.37
C LYS A 167 -6.81 9.34 -4.91
N LEU A 168 -7.10 8.19 -4.29
CA LEU A 168 -7.62 8.13 -2.92
C LEU A 168 -7.17 6.84 -2.24
N ILE A 169 -6.85 6.91 -0.96
CA ILE A 169 -6.68 5.76 -0.05
C ILE A 169 -7.53 6.01 1.18
N GLY A 170 -8.61 5.23 1.36
CA GLY A 170 -9.57 5.46 2.43
C GLY A 170 -10.15 6.87 2.36
N SER A 171 -9.81 7.74 3.30
CA SER A 171 -10.20 9.16 3.32
C SER A 171 -9.08 10.12 2.88
N THR A 172 -7.90 9.60 2.51
CA THR A 172 -6.74 10.43 2.16
C THR A 172 -6.68 10.67 0.65
N PRO A 173 -6.98 11.87 0.15
CA PRO A 173 -6.86 12.20 -1.27
C PRO A 173 -5.40 12.42 -1.67
N ILE A 174 -5.09 12.07 -2.92
CA ILE A 174 -3.79 12.30 -3.54
C ILE A 174 -4.01 13.12 -4.80
N THR A 175 -3.38 14.29 -4.86
CA THR A 175 -3.47 15.17 -6.03
C THR A 175 -2.11 15.32 -6.70
N TYR A 176 -2.15 15.68 -7.96
CA TYR A 176 -0.95 15.81 -8.79
C TYR A 176 -0.94 17.16 -9.51
N TYR A 177 0.24 17.58 -9.95
CA TYR A 177 0.37 18.70 -10.86
C TYR A 177 -0.19 18.34 -12.23
N SER A 178 -0.93 19.28 -12.82
CA SER A 178 -1.67 19.10 -14.07
C SER A 178 -0.76 19.23 -15.31
N ILE A 179 -1.33 18.99 -16.49
CA ILE A 179 -0.64 19.21 -17.76
C ILE A 179 -0.30 20.69 -18.00
N PHE A 180 -1.01 21.63 -17.34
CA PHE A 180 -0.78 23.07 -17.47
C PHE A 180 0.35 23.57 -16.58
N ASP A 181 0.82 22.76 -15.63
CA ASP A 181 1.94 23.09 -14.78
C ASP A 181 3.27 22.97 -15.54
N ASP A 182 4.39 23.40 -14.93
CA ASP A 182 5.72 23.31 -15.54
C ASP A 182 6.07 21.86 -15.94
N LYS A 183 6.73 21.70 -17.10
CA LYS A 183 7.03 20.41 -17.72
C LYS A 183 7.77 19.40 -16.82
N LEU A 184 8.59 19.88 -15.88
CA LEU A 184 9.37 19.01 -14.98
C LEU A 184 8.59 18.51 -13.79
N ILE A 185 7.43 19.13 -13.50
CA ILE A 185 6.62 18.77 -12.33
C ILE A 185 5.26 18.15 -12.68
N ARG A 186 4.86 18.18 -13.96
CA ARG A 186 3.61 17.57 -14.44
C ARG A 186 3.51 16.11 -13.98
N GLY A 187 2.36 15.75 -13.45
CA GLY A 187 2.08 14.41 -12.96
C GLY A 187 2.85 14.03 -11.68
N LYS A 188 3.63 14.92 -11.08
CA LYS A 188 4.20 14.73 -9.76
C LYS A 188 3.16 15.01 -8.69
N ILE A 189 3.32 14.41 -7.52
CA ILE A 189 2.42 14.59 -6.39
C ILE A 189 2.43 16.06 -5.95
N LYS A 190 1.24 16.65 -5.87
CA LYS A 190 0.99 18.00 -5.39
C LYS A 190 0.56 17.99 -3.93
N SER A 191 -0.29 17.02 -3.53
CA SER A 191 -0.64 16.84 -2.13
C SER A 191 -0.99 15.39 -1.81
N ILE A 192 -0.81 15.00 -0.55
CA ILE A 192 -1.34 13.78 0.06
C ILE A 192 -2.06 14.21 1.33
N GLY A 193 -3.39 14.03 1.36
CA GLY A 193 -4.21 14.58 2.43
C GLY A 193 -4.02 16.10 2.55
N SER A 194 -3.67 16.57 3.74
CA SER A 194 -3.37 17.98 4.04
C SER A 194 -1.92 18.40 3.75
N VAL A 195 -1.03 17.44 3.46
CA VAL A 195 0.38 17.72 3.21
C VAL A 195 0.60 18.10 1.77
N THR A 196 1.26 19.24 1.52
CA THR A 196 1.56 19.75 0.18
C THR A 196 3.03 19.54 -0.17
N TYR A 197 3.30 19.26 -1.44
CA TYR A 197 4.63 19.04 -2.00
C TYR A 197 4.91 20.09 -3.07
N ARG A 198 6.10 20.65 -3.06
CA ARG A 198 6.60 21.55 -4.11
C ARG A 198 7.84 20.94 -4.73
N TRP A 199 7.97 21.10 -6.03
CA TRP A 199 9.08 20.57 -6.81
C TRP A 199 9.80 21.71 -7.52
N TYR A 200 11.10 21.56 -7.74
CA TYR A 200 11.86 22.51 -8.53
C TYR A 200 11.42 22.43 -10.00
N THR A 201 11.13 23.58 -10.56
CA THR A 201 10.63 23.77 -11.94
C THR A 201 11.76 23.97 -12.93
N SER A 202 11.43 24.12 -14.22
CA SER A 202 12.40 24.47 -15.26
C SER A 202 13.02 25.86 -15.09
N TYR A 203 12.41 26.72 -14.29
CA TYR A 203 12.88 28.09 -13.99
C TYR A 203 13.85 28.14 -12.80
N ASP A 204 13.92 27.07 -12.02
CA ASP A 204 14.84 26.98 -10.90
C ASP A 204 16.27 26.64 -11.37
N GLN A 205 17.25 26.70 -10.45
CA GLN A 205 18.65 26.36 -10.71
C GLN A 205 18.78 24.92 -11.26
N SER A 206 19.65 24.72 -12.26
CA SER A 206 19.76 23.48 -13.02
C SER A 206 19.92 22.21 -12.19
N ASP A 207 20.73 22.27 -11.16
CA ASP A 207 21.14 21.12 -10.33
C ASP A 207 19.99 20.57 -9.48
N TYR A 208 18.96 21.36 -9.21
CA TYR A 208 17.82 20.95 -8.39
C TYR A 208 16.56 20.63 -9.18
N ARG A 209 16.53 20.92 -10.49
CA ARG A 209 15.35 20.79 -11.34
C ARG A 209 14.70 19.42 -11.26
N GLY A 210 13.38 19.42 -11.04
CA GLY A 210 12.59 18.20 -10.89
C GLY A 210 12.73 17.50 -9.54
N GLY A 211 13.64 17.96 -8.68
CA GLY A 211 13.78 17.49 -7.30
C GLY A 211 12.70 18.03 -6.37
N LEU A 212 12.55 17.46 -5.20
CA LEU A 212 11.62 17.93 -4.17
C LEU A 212 12.17 19.23 -3.55
N LYS A 213 11.36 20.31 -3.62
CA LYS A 213 11.71 21.65 -3.08
C LYS A 213 11.19 21.85 -1.67
N SER A 214 9.98 21.33 -1.38
CA SER A 214 9.41 21.33 -0.03
C SER A 214 8.41 20.18 0.12
N GLY A 215 8.25 19.72 1.34
CA GLY A 215 7.55 18.49 1.72
C GLY A 215 8.53 17.50 2.33
N SER A 216 8.07 16.30 2.61
CA SER A 216 8.91 15.23 3.15
C SER A 216 8.89 14.02 2.23
N TYR A 217 10.05 13.40 2.01
CA TYR A 217 10.13 12.14 1.28
C TYR A 217 9.43 10.98 2.01
N ARG A 218 9.28 11.09 3.33
CA ARG A 218 8.54 10.14 4.16
C ARG A 218 7.56 10.91 5.03
N GLN A 219 6.28 10.60 4.93
CA GLN A 219 5.20 11.27 5.64
C GLN A 219 4.19 10.28 6.18
N ASP A 220 3.93 10.33 7.48
CA ASP A 220 2.86 9.56 8.11
C ASP A 220 1.55 10.34 8.08
N ILE A 221 0.49 9.74 7.55
CA ILE A 221 -0.87 10.30 7.51
C ILE A 221 -1.83 9.21 7.96
N GLY A 222 -2.43 9.38 9.13
CA GLY A 222 -3.20 8.30 9.78
C GLY A 222 -2.31 7.11 10.11
N SER A 223 -2.71 5.92 9.69
CA SER A 223 -1.97 4.67 9.87
C SER A 223 -1.04 4.31 8.71
N VAL A 224 -0.97 5.14 7.69
CA VAL A 224 -0.23 4.86 6.45
C VAL A 224 0.96 5.80 6.30
N THR A 225 2.14 5.22 6.03
CA THR A 225 3.36 5.96 5.67
C THR A 225 3.44 6.11 4.16
N TYR A 226 3.53 7.33 3.67
CA TYR A 226 3.74 7.65 2.26
C TYR A 226 5.22 7.95 2.01
N ILE A 227 5.80 7.29 1.01
CA ILE A 227 7.23 7.37 0.69
C ILE A 227 7.40 7.81 -0.76
N LEU A 228 8.16 8.88 -0.99
CA LEU A 228 8.55 9.38 -2.30
C LEU A 228 10.02 9.00 -2.58
N GLN A 229 10.26 8.25 -3.65
CA GLN A 229 11.60 7.82 -4.09
C GLN A 229 12.02 8.55 -5.35
#